data_01df45f6a6ffcd28a492a423a9dc9ee4
#
_entry.id   01df45f6a6ffcd28a492a423a9dc9ee4
#
_cell.length_a   1.000
_cell.length_b   1.000
_cell.length_c   1.000
_cell.angle_alpha   90.00
_cell.angle_beta   90.00
_cell.angle_gamma   90.00
#
_symmetry.space_group_name_H-M   'P 1'
#
loop_
_entity.id
_entity.type
_entity.pdbx_description
1 polymer ?
#
loop_
_entity_poly.entity_id
_entity_poly.type
_entity_poly.pdbx_seq_one_letter_code
_entity_poly.pdbx_strand_id
1 'polypeptide(L)'
;MQDILKKYGDYLVPVGILIISLIIYGTLYGNPKAMFWDENYHIASAQKHIDGVMYMEPHPPLGKMLMAVGETVVGANKNIDKRALNETDYLTGDAAPAGMRYTGFRLPSTFLMAFSVLFFYGIVHRITRRKWVAAAFTALVIFDNAMVIHSRSVMLEGIQMFFILGAIYYMVRVITSGKRIRLPHYAILGVLIGLAIAVKLNGAILLLLFVMLWGVDQWQNIKQLKWLALLKRLAVTVPAGVVPLLLVFFGIFYIHIGMGTEVVNNRTYKASPEYLNYIRKGETFSPSAFMVGMKDNWRYISEYADGVPRLDVC
;
A
#
# COMPACT_ATOMS: atom_id res chain seq x y z
N MET A 1 5.24 14.72 -39.71
CA MET A 1 5.24 15.23 -38.32
C MET A 1 3.81 15.51 -37.83
N GLN A 2 2.96 16.21 -38.58
CA GLN A 2 1.57 16.47 -38.20
C GLN A 2 0.72 15.19 -38.01
N ASP A 3 0.89 14.19 -38.88
CA ASP A 3 0.14 12.90 -38.75
C ASP A 3 0.58 12.08 -37.55
N ILE A 4 1.86 12.13 -37.17
CA ILE A 4 2.38 11.50 -35.96
C ILE A 4 1.80 12.20 -34.72
N LEU A 5 1.81 13.52 -34.69
CA LEU A 5 1.23 14.30 -33.59
C LEU A 5 -0.30 14.08 -33.46
N LYS A 6 -1.00 13.90 -34.58
CA LYS A 6 -2.43 13.59 -34.59
C LYS A 6 -2.71 12.16 -34.08
N LYS A 7 -1.86 11.19 -34.42
CA LYS A 7 -2.00 9.79 -34.04
C LYS A 7 -1.58 9.51 -32.59
N TYR A 8 -0.52 10.17 -32.13
CA TYR A 8 0.08 9.90 -30.80
C TYR A 8 -0.11 11.04 -29.80
N GLY A 9 -0.72 12.16 -30.20
CA GLY A 9 -0.88 13.37 -29.39
C GLY A 9 -1.58 13.16 -28.05
N ASP A 10 -2.46 12.16 -27.97
CA ASP A 10 -3.16 11.83 -26.73
C ASP A 10 -2.29 11.09 -25.74
N TYR A 11 -1.20 10.45 -26.20
CA TYR A 11 -0.25 9.73 -25.33
C TYR A 11 0.94 10.61 -24.92
N LEU A 12 1.26 11.68 -25.67
CA LEU A 12 2.42 12.52 -25.38
C LEU A 12 2.33 13.22 -24.02
N VAL A 13 1.15 13.70 -23.66
CA VAL A 13 0.95 14.39 -22.37
C VAL A 13 1.15 13.43 -21.18
N PRO A 14 0.47 12.27 -21.08
CA PRO A 14 0.69 11.35 -19.98
C PRO A 14 2.12 10.77 -19.96
N VAL A 15 2.75 10.54 -21.11
CA VAL A 15 4.15 10.10 -21.16
C VAL A 15 5.08 11.20 -20.65
N GLY A 16 4.88 12.47 -21.05
CA GLY A 16 5.64 13.59 -20.52
C GLY A 16 5.47 13.76 -18.99
N ILE A 17 4.25 13.62 -18.48
CA ILE A 17 3.94 13.62 -17.05
C ILE A 17 4.71 12.51 -16.34
N LEU A 18 4.71 11.29 -16.88
CA LEU A 18 5.44 10.17 -16.29
C LEU A 18 6.94 10.44 -16.24
N ILE A 19 7.53 10.92 -17.34
CA ILE A 19 8.96 11.24 -17.40
C ILE A 19 9.31 12.30 -16.35
N ILE A 20 8.54 13.38 -16.28
CA ILE A 20 8.77 14.46 -15.31
C ILE A 20 8.65 13.92 -13.89
N SER A 21 7.63 13.13 -13.59
CA SER A 21 7.46 12.55 -12.26
C SER A 21 8.59 11.60 -11.87
N LEU A 22 9.05 10.74 -12.79
CA LEU A 22 10.20 9.86 -12.56
C LEU A 22 11.49 10.66 -12.31
N ILE A 23 11.69 11.78 -13.01
CA ILE A 23 12.82 12.68 -12.75
C ILE A 23 12.67 13.31 -11.37
N ILE A 24 11.52 13.93 -11.05
CA ILE A 24 11.32 14.66 -9.81
C ILE A 24 11.38 13.72 -8.60
N TYR A 25 10.69 12.61 -8.60
CA TYR A 25 10.70 11.68 -7.46
C TYR A 25 11.98 10.83 -7.42
N GLY A 26 12.50 10.39 -8.57
CA GLY A 26 13.66 9.50 -8.66
C GLY A 26 15.01 10.18 -8.49
N THR A 27 15.13 11.48 -8.78
CA THR A 27 16.42 12.19 -8.63
C THR A 27 16.81 12.25 -7.16
N LEU A 28 18.01 11.73 -6.85
CA LEU A 28 18.58 11.75 -5.49
C LEU A 28 17.72 11.07 -4.39
N TYR A 29 16.81 10.17 -4.74
CA TYR A 29 15.97 9.48 -3.74
C TYR A 29 16.78 8.63 -2.74
N GLY A 30 18.04 8.32 -3.04
CA GLY A 30 18.97 7.70 -2.10
C GLY A 30 19.56 8.66 -1.04
N ASN A 31 19.24 9.96 -1.09
CA ASN A 31 19.68 10.96 -0.14
C ASN A 31 18.52 11.42 0.76
N PRO A 32 18.78 11.81 2.03
CA PRO A 32 20.07 11.75 2.71
C PRO A 32 20.56 10.32 2.91
N LYS A 33 21.87 10.15 3.17
CA LYS A 33 22.47 8.85 3.52
C LYS A 33 22.25 8.49 5.01
N ALA A 34 21.26 9.09 5.62
CA ALA A 34 20.83 8.85 6.99
C ALA A 34 19.32 8.57 6.99
N MET A 35 18.83 7.90 8.01
CA MET A 35 17.40 7.71 8.25
C MET A 35 16.77 8.99 8.77
N PHE A 36 15.51 9.20 8.46
CA PHE A 36 14.70 10.29 9.01
C PHE A 36 13.25 9.85 9.17
N TRP A 37 12.54 10.48 10.10
CA TRP A 37 11.16 10.13 10.48
C TRP A 37 10.99 8.64 10.79
N ASP A 38 9.93 8.02 10.29
CA ASP A 38 9.58 6.63 10.57
C ASP A 38 10.39 5.60 9.77
N GLU A 39 11.41 6.03 8.97
CA GLU A 39 12.32 5.11 8.30
C GLU A 39 12.96 4.13 9.29
N ASN A 40 13.23 4.60 10.51
CA ASN A 40 13.75 3.81 11.61
C ASN A 40 12.95 2.54 11.91
N TYR A 41 11.62 2.63 11.84
CA TYR A 41 10.70 1.51 12.05
C TYR A 41 10.56 0.66 10.80
N HIS A 42 10.37 1.32 9.64
CA HIS A 42 10.02 0.63 8.41
C HIS A 42 11.17 -0.20 7.85
N ILE A 43 12.42 0.28 8.01
CA ILE A 43 13.62 -0.44 7.57
C ILE A 43 13.82 -1.71 8.41
N ALA A 44 13.72 -1.61 9.73
CA ALA A 44 13.83 -2.77 10.62
C ALA A 44 12.78 -3.83 10.29
N SER A 45 11.52 -3.42 10.10
CA SER A 45 10.42 -4.32 9.74
C SER A 45 10.60 -4.95 8.36
N ALA A 46 11.05 -4.16 7.36
CA ALA A 46 11.32 -4.67 6.03
C ALA A 46 12.49 -5.68 6.03
N GLN A 47 13.54 -5.44 6.84
CA GLN A 47 14.64 -6.39 6.95
C GLN A 47 14.18 -7.69 7.61
N LYS A 48 13.36 -7.63 8.66
CA LYS A 48 12.77 -8.83 9.28
C LYS A 48 11.99 -9.67 8.27
N HIS A 49 11.28 -9.04 7.33
CA HIS A 49 10.65 -9.77 6.23
C HIS A 49 11.66 -10.50 5.32
N ILE A 50 12.80 -9.87 5.03
CA ILE A 50 13.84 -10.49 4.20
C ILE A 50 14.44 -11.71 4.91
N ASP A 51 14.66 -11.59 6.22
CA ASP A 51 15.37 -12.59 7.02
C ASP A 51 14.43 -13.62 7.67
N GLY A 52 13.10 -13.52 7.45
CA GLY A 52 12.12 -14.46 8.01
C GLY A 52 11.91 -14.32 9.52
N VAL A 53 12.23 -13.16 10.09
CA VAL A 53 12.07 -12.88 11.52
C VAL A 53 10.63 -12.45 11.81
N MET A 54 10.01 -13.10 12.80
CA MET A 54 8.67 -12.74 13.27
C MET A 54 8.66 -11.36 13.92
N TYR A 55 7.69 -10.55 13.55
CA TYR A 55 7.42 -9.26 14.19
C TYR A 55 5.94 -8.87 14.07
N MET A 56 5.51 -7.95 14.93
CA MET A 56 4.18 -7.36 14.88
C MET A 56 4.29 -5.84 14.82
N GLU A 57 3.39 -5.23 14.05
CA GLU A 57 3.36 -3.78 13.86
C GLU A 57 1.93 -3.23 13.84
N PRO A 58 1.74 -1.91 14.18
CA PRO A 58 0.43 -1.29 14.15
C PRO A 58 -0.15 -1.12 12.75
N HIS A 59 0.69 -1.14 11.72
CA HIS A 59 0.26 -1.01 10.32
C HIS A 59 0.18 -2.38 9.63
N PRO A 60 -0.79 -2.61 8.73
CA PRO A 60 -0.80 -3.80 7.90
C PRO A 60 0.48 -3.97 7.08
N PRO A 61 0.88 -5.22 6.71
CA PRO A 61 2.26 -5.52 6.33
C PRO A 61 2.64 -5.19 4.88
N LEU A 62 1.68 -4.95 3.96
CA LEU A 62 1.97 -4.84 2.51
C LEU A 62 3.06 -3.80 2.20
N GLY A 63 3.04 -2.64 2.87
CA GLY A 63 4.02 -1.60 2.63
C GLY A 63 5.45 -2.06 2.92
N LYS A 64 5.66 -2.72 4.08
CA LYS A 64 6.97 -3.26 4.49
C LYS A 64 7.42 -4.42 3.62
N MET A 65 6.49 -5.28 3.20
CA MET A 65 6.77 -6.36 2.24
C MET A 65 7.28 -5.80 0.91
N LEU A 66 6.67 -4.72 0.40
CA LEU A 66 7.13 -4.07 -0.82
C LEU A 66 8.51 -3.42 -0.63
N MET A 67 8.78 -2.81 0.53
CA MET A 67 10.11 -2.28 0.87
C MET A 67 11.15 -3.38 0.94
N ALA A 68 10.82 -4.54 1.51
CA ALA A 68 11.66 -5.74 1.50
C ALA A 68 11.96 -6.22 0.08
N VAL A 69 10.95 -6.27 -0.80
CA VAL A 69 11.13 -6.58 -2.22
C VAL A 69 12.07 -5.56 -2.88
N GLY A 70 11.89 -4.27 -2.62
CA GLY A 70 12.74 -3.21 -3.16
C GLY A 70 14.23 -3.39 -2.76
N GLU A 71 14.50 -3.69 -1.48
CA GLU A 71 15.86 -3.96 -1.01
C GLU A 71 16.43 -5.25 -1.63
N THR A 72 15.63 -6.29 -1.73
CA THR A 72 16.04 -7.55 -2.36
C THR A 72 16.41 -7.37 -3.83
N VAL A 73 15.63 -6.59 -4.57
CA VAL A 73 15.88 -6.30 -6.00
C VAL A 73 17.12 -5.46 -6.20
N VAL A 74 17.29 -4.39 -5.42
CA VAL A 74 18.45 -3.50 -5.53
C VAL A 74 19.70 -4.16 -4.96
N GLY A 75 19.56 -4.90 -3.85
CA GLY A 75 20.64 -5.63 -3.21
C GLY A 75 21.79 -4.73 -2.71
N ALA A 76 21.46 -3.48 -2.33
CA ALA A 76 22.45 -2.48 -1.95
C ALA A 76 23.20 -2.86 -0.66
N ASN A 77 22.61 -3.68 0.18
CA ASN A 77 23.14 -4.08 1.50
C ASN A 77 23.47 -5.59 1.61
N LYS A 78 23.73 -6.27 0.48
CA LYS A 78 23.99 -7.73 0.48
C LYS A 78 25.16 -8.14 1.38
N ASN A 79 26.21 -7.31 1.45
CA ASN A 79 27.46 -7.60 2.15
C ASN A 79 27.56 -6.91 3.52
N ILE A 80 26.46 -6.35 4.03
CA ILE A 80 26.41 -5.66 5.31
C ILE A 80 25.81 -6.61 6.37
N ASP A 81 26.39 -6.64 7.56
CA ASP A 81 25.79 -7.32 8.71
C ASP A 81 24.54 -6.55 9.14
N LYS A 82 23.39 -7.21 9.05
CA LYS A 82 22.07 -6.64 9.31
C LYS A 82 21.43 -7.17 10.60
N ARG A 83 22.17 -7.91 11.44
CA ARG A 83 21.64 -8.51 12.68
C ARG A 83 21.00 -7.46 13.58
N ALA A 84 21.63 -6.29 13.70
CA ALA A 84 21.08 -5.19 14.50
C ALA A 84 19.65 -4.77 14.06
N LEU A 85 19.29 -4.90 12.79
CA LEU A 85 17.94 -4.60 12.27
C LEU A 85 16.89 -5.63 12.72
N ASN A 86 17.31 -6.86 12.94
CA ASN A 86 16.44 -7.94 13.41
C ASN A 86 16.22 -7.89 14.93
N GLU A 87 17.15 -7.26 15.64
CA GLU A 87 17.15 -7.17 17.10
C GLU A 87 16.36 -5.98 17.65
N THR A 88 15.90 -5.07 16.80
CA THR A 88 15.16 -3.88 17.23
C THR A 88 13.93 -3.62 16.35
N ASP A 89 12.97 -2.86 16.87
CA ASP A 89 11.84 -2.30 16.10
C ASP A 89 12.09 -0.85 15.72
N TYR A 90 13.03 -0.20 16.41
CA TYR A 90 13.41 1.17 16.16
C TYR A 90 14.93 1.27 16.05
N LEU A 91 15.43 1.47 14.84
CA LEU A 91 16.84 1.61 14.59
C LEU A 91 17.28 3.06 14.79
N THR A 92 18.11 3.33 15.78
CA THR A 92 18.72 4.66 15.94
C THR A 92 19.78 4.91 14.88
N GLY A 93 20.04 6.18 14.54
CA GLY A 93 21.03 6.53 13.53
C GLY A 93 22.43 5.96 13.82
N ASP A 94 22.81 5.96 15.10
CA ASP A 94 24.12 5.47 15.57
C ASP A 94 24.22 3.94 15.57
N ALA A 95 23.07 3.25 15.64
CA ALA A 95 23.01 1.78 15.60
C ALA A 95 22.87 1.23 14.17
N ALA A 96 22.74 2.11 13.17
CA ALA A 96 22.66 1.68 11.77
C ALA A 96 24.00 1.03 11.35
N PRO A 97 23.97 -0.13 10.67
CA PRO A 97 25.18 -0.77 10.17
C PRO A 97 26.03 0.16 9.31
N ALA A 98 27.34 0.16 9.53
CA ALA A 98 28.27 1.01 8.79
C ALA A 98 28.16 0.76 7.27
N GLY A 99 28.07 1.82 6.48
CA GLY A 99 27.95 1.74 5.02
C GLY A 99 26.56 1.36 4.49
N MET A 100 25.55 1.27 5.36
CA MET A 100 24.18 0.97 4.97
C MET A 100 23.62 1.98 3.96
N ARG A 101 22.90 1.50 2.97
CA ARG A 101 22.25 2.28 1.93
C ARG A 101 20.73 2.08 1.97
N TYR A 102 19.99 3.15 1.79
CA TYR A 102 18.53 3.13 1.92
C TYR A 102 17.80 3.05 0.57
N THR A 103 18.54 3.06 -0.54
CA THR A 103 17.99 3.08 -1.91
C THR A 103 17.03 1.93 -2.19
N GLY A 104 17.34 0.71 -1.77
CA GLY A 104 16.47 -0.44 -1.98
C GLY A 104 15.15 -0.30 -1.22
N PHE A 105 15.21 0.05 0.06
CA PHE A 105 14.03 0.24 0.88
C PHE A 105 13.15 1.43 0.42
N ARG A 106 13.75 2.52 -0.10
CA ARG A 106 13.04 3.71 -0.60
C ARG A 106 12.41 3.49 -1.98
N LEU A 107 12.91 2.54 -2.77
CA LEU A 107 12.52 2.32 -4.16
C LEU A 107 11.00 2.18 -4.34
N PRO A 108 10.26 1.34 -3.57
CA PRO A 108 8.83 1.16 -3.79
C PRO A 108 8.02 2.43 -3.53
N SER A 109 8.31 3.16 -2.45
CA SER A 109 7.63 4.43 -2.14
C SER A 109 7.83 5.44 -3.27
N THR A 110 9.08 5.61 -3.71
CA THR A 110 9.47 6.57 -4.75
C THR A 110 8.80 6.27 -6.09
N PHE A 111 8.92 5.03 -6.58
CA PHE A 111 8.45 4.71 -7.92
C PHE A 111 6.93 4.51 -7.99
N LEU A 112 6.32 3.93 -6.98
CA LEU A 112 4.86 3.82 -6.95
C LEU A 112 4.20 5.21 -6.89
N MET A 113 4.78 6.16 -6.13
CA MET A 113 4.29 7.54 -6.18
C MET A 113 4.49 8.17 -7.56
N ALA A 114 5.64 7.98 -8.21
CA ALA A 114 5.87 8.50 -9.56
C ALA A 114 4.84 7.97 -10.57
N PHE A 115 4.43 6.70 -10.46
CA PHE A 115 3.37 6.14 -11.30
C PHE A 115 1.98 6.60 -10.89
N SER A 116 1.74 6.90 -9.61
CA SER A 116 0.42 7.31 -9.11
C SER A 116 -0.08 8.61 -9.72
N VAL A 117 0.83 9.48 -10.16
CA VAL A 117 0.46 10.75 -10.84
C VAL A 117 -0.29 10.53 -12.15
N LEU A 118 -0.08 9.37 -12.81
CA LEU A 118 -0.85 9.02 -14.01
C LEU A 118 -2.31 8.73 -13.67
N PHE A 119 -2.59 8.12 -12.52
CA PHE A 119 -3.96 7.95 -12.05
C PHE A 119 -4.60 9.30 -11.77
N PHE A 120 -3.89 10.21 -11.09
CA PHE A 120 -4.39 11.55 -10.82
C PHE A 120 -4.69 12.32 -12.12
N TYR A 121 -3.75 12.32 -13.07
CA TYR A 121 -3.97 12.87 -14.41
C TYR A 121 -5.22 12.27 -15.06
N GLY A 122 -5.34 10.94 -15.04
CA GLY A 122 -6.48 10.23 -15.63
C GLY A 122 -7.81 10.59 -14.98
N ILE A 123 -7.85 10.80 -13.66
CA ILE A 123 -9.03 11.24 -12.90
C ILE A 123 -9.46 12.63 -13.42
N VAL A 124 -8.55 13.61 -13.36
CA VAL A 124 -8.85 15.00 -13.76
C VAL A 124 -9.20 15.08 -15.23
N HIS A 125 -8.48 14.36 -16.09
CA HIS A 125 -8.79 14.33 -17.53
C HIS A 125 -10.18 13.75 -17.84
N ARG A 126 -10.59 12.68 -17.16
CA ARG A 126 -11.91 12.07 -17.34
C ARG A 126 -13.06 12.97 -16.90
N ILE A 127 -12.84 13.74 -15.83
CA ILE A 127 -13.82 14.67 -15.28
C ILE A 127 -13.91 15.92 -16.16
N THR A 128 -12.79 16.54 -16.49
CA THR A 128 -12.75 17.83 -17.20
C THR A 128 -12.84 17.72 -18.71
N ARG A 129 -12.47 16.55 -19.28
CA ARG A 129 -12.31 16.32 -20.72
C ARG A 129 -11.26 17.23 -21.37
N ARG A 130 -10.39 17.88 -20.60
CA ARG A 130 -9.39 18.84 -21.05
C ARG A 130 -7.99 18.39 -20.63
N LYS A 131 -7.18 17.90 -21.58
CA LYS A 131 -5.86 17.33 -21.30
C LYS A 131 -4.88 18.32 -20.65
N TRP A 132 -4.90 19.59 -21.06
CA TRP A 132 -4.02 20.62 -20.51
C TRP A 132 -4.42 21.05 -19.10
N VAL A 133 -5.72 21.07 -18.79
CA VAL A 133 -6.21 21.30 -17.44
C VAL A 133 -5.76 20.16 -16.52
N ALA A 134 -5.92 18.91 -16.99
CA ALA A 134 -5.45 17.75 -16.24
C ALA A 134 -3.93 17.79 -16.02
N ALA A 135 -3.14 18.18 -17.02
CA ALA A 135 -1.69 18.33 -16.90
C ALA A 135 -1.29 19.41 -15.87
N ALA A 136 -1.97 20.57 -15.89
CA ALA A 136 -1.70 21.66 -14.96
C ALA A 136 -1.98 21.24 -13.51
N PHE A 137 -3.13 20.61 -13.23
CA PHE A 137 -3.42 20.09 -11.89
C PHE A 137 -2.45 18.99 -11.47
N THR A 138 -2.04 18.11 -12.38
CA THR A 138 -1.08 17.06 -12.08
C THR A 138 0.30 17.63 -11.78
N ALA A 139 0.71 18.71 -12.45
CA ALA A 139 1.95 19.41 -12.14
C ALA A 139 1.99 19.90 -10.69
N LEU A 140 0.87 20.39 -10.14
CA LEU A 140 0.80 20.79 -8.73
C LEU A 140 1.12 19.62 -7.79
N VAL A 141 0.65 18.40 -8.11
CA VAL A 141 0.96 17.20 -7.32
C VAL A 141 2.42 16.78 -7.49
N ILE A 142 2.97 16.83 -8.72
CA ILE A 142 4.36 16.43 -8.99
C ILE A 142 5.35 17.33 -8.25
N PHE A 143 5.08 18.63 -8.21
CA PHE A 143 5.96 19.63 -7.61
C PHE A 143 5.61 19.96 -6.14
N ASP A 144 4.62 19.26 -5.55
CA ASP A 144 4.32 19.40 -4.14
C ASP A 144 5.48 18.87 -3.28
N ASN A 145 6.06 19.76 -2.46
CA ASN A 145 7.25 19.43 -1.67
C ASN A 145 6.97 18.32 -0.63
N ALA A 146 5.80 18.31 -0.03
CA ALA A 146 5.44 17.26 0.93
C ALA A 146 5.37 15.89 0.25
N MET A 147 4.74 15.82 -0.94
CA MET A 147 4.69 14.58 -1.73
C MET A 147 6.08 14.10 -2.14
N VAL A 148 6.97 15.02 -2.55
CA VAL A 148 8.35 14.68 -2.93
C VAL A 148 9.13 14.12 -1.75
N ILE A 149 9.08 14.77 -0.58
CA ILE A 149 9.84 14.35 0.60
C ILE A 149 9.32 13.01 1.13
N HIS A 150 8.01 12.85 1.32
CA HIS A 150 7.43 11.60 1.82
C HIS A 150 7.64 10.41 0.87
N SER A 151 7.68 10.66 -0.44
CA SER A 151 7.85 9.57 -1.42
C SER A 151 9.30 9.12 -1.59
N ARG A 152 10.27 10.01 -1.32
CA ARG A 152 11.70 9.67 -1.40
C ARG A 152 12.23 8.97 -0.15
N SER A 153 11.38 8.72 0.82
CA SER A 153 11.71 8.04 2.08
C SER A 153 11.12 6.64 2.14
N VAL A 154 11.59 5.84 3.12
CA VAL A 154 11.00 4.54 3.43
C VAL A 154 9.71 4.75 4.21
N MET A 155 8.73 5.33 3.52
CA MET A 155 7.43 5.71 4.09
C MET A 155 6.30 4.98 3.36
N LEU A 156 5.20 4.77 4.06
CA LEU A 156 4.04 4.06 3.52
C LEU A 156 3.23 4.90 2.53
N GLU A 157 3.35 6.23 2.62
CA GLU A 157 2.51 7.21 1.91
C GLU A 157 2.60 7.07 0.39
N GLY A 158 3.81 6.97 -0.17
CA GLY A 158 3.99 6.83 -1.62
C GLY A 158 3.38 5.53 -2.15
N ILE A 159 3.53 4.44 -1.39
CA ILE A 159 2.92 3.14 -1.72
C ILE A 159 1.41 3.21 -1.60
N GLN A 160 0.90 3.80 -0.52
CA GLN A 160 -0.53 3.90 -0.27
C GLN A 160 -1.23 4.78 -1.31
N MET A 161 -0.62 5.93 -1.69
CA MET A 161 -1.17 6.83 -2.70
C MET A 161 -1.36 6.14 -4.05
N PHE A 162 -0.47 5.24 -4.43
CA PHE A 162 -0.62 4.46 -5.64
C PHE A 162 -1.93 3.65 -5.66
N PHE A 163 -2.24 2.95 -4.57
CA PHE A 163 -3.47 2.16 -4.47
C PHE A 163 -4.71 3.03 -4.29
N ILE A 164 -4.62 4.12 -3.51
CA ILE A 164 -5.71 5.09 -3.33
C ILE A 164 -6.11 5.70 -4.67
N LEU A 165 -5.16 6.32 -5.37
CA LEU A 165 -5.41 6.96 -6.65
C LEU A 165 -5.81 5.95 -7.73
N GLY A 166 -5.24 4.73 -7.68
CA GLY A 166 -5.64 3.62 -8.54
C GLY A 166 -7.12 3.23 -8.37
N ALA A 167 -7.59 3.12 -7.13
CA ALA A 167 -8.99 2.81 -6.82
C ALA A 167 -9.93 3.94 -7.28
N ILE A 168 -9.59 5.20 -6.98
CA ILE A 168 -10.37 6.36 -7.41
C ILE A 168 -10.41 6.46 -8.95
N TYR A 169 -9.26 6.32 -9.60
CA TYR A 169 -9.18 6.33 -11.07
C TYR A 169 -10.03 5.23 -11.69
N TYR A 170 -9.94 4.02 -11.12
CA TYR A 170 -10.74 2.90 -11.61
C TYR A 170 -12.24 3.20 -11.51
N MET A 171 -12.72 3.67 -10.36
CA MET A 171 -14.12 4.04 -10.18
C MET A 171 -14.54 5.14 -11.16
N VAL A 172 -13.77 6.22 -11.28
CA VAL A 172 -14.06 7.32 -12.21
C VAL A 172 -14.10 6.82 -13.66
N ARG A 173 -13.17 5.93 -14.04
CA ARG A 173 -13.16 5.29 -15.35
C ARG A 173 -14.44 4.49 -15.62
N VAL A 174 -14.91 3.73 -14.64
CA VAL A 174 -16.14 2.94 -14.76
C VAL A 174 -17.35 3.86 -14.95
N ILE A 175 -17.50 4.85 -14.08
CA ILE A 175 -18.63 5.79 -14.11
C ILE A 175 -18.65 6.61 -15.42
N THR A 176 -17.50 7.12 -15.85
CA THR A 176 -17.41 7.97 -17.04
C THR A 176 -17.40 7.20 -18.36
N SER A 177 -17.37 5.87 -18.31
CA SER A 177 -17.42 5.04 -19.54
C SER A 177 -18.76 5.02 -20.23
N GLY A 178 -19.85 5.40 -19.53
CA GLY A 178 -21.22 5.28 -20.00
C GLY A 178 -21.72 3.83 -20.16
N LYS A 179 -20.89 2.84 -19.80
CA LYS A 179 -21.25 1.42 -19.90
C LYS A 179 -21.97 0.96 -18.63
N ARG A 180 -22.77 -0.12 -18.76
CA ARG A 180 -23.45 -0.73 -17.62
C ARG A 180 -22.44 -1.21 -16.58
N ILE A 181 -22.66 -0.88 -15.32
CA ILE A 181 -21.85 -1.36 -14.18
C ILE A 181 -22.22 -2.83 -13.92
N ARG A 182 -21.19 -3.68 -13.84
CA ARG A 182 -21.30 -5.13 -13.66
C ARG A 182 -20.56 -5.57 -12.40
N LEU A 183 -20.82 -6.78 -11.92
CA LEU A 183 -20.17 -7.33 -10.71
C LEU A 183 -18.63 -7.31 -10.76
N PRO A 184 -17.95 -7.62 -11.89
CA PRO A 184 -16.48 -7.50 -11.94
C PRO A 184 -15.94 -6.10 -11.61
N HIS A 185 -16.72 -5.03 -11.85
CA HIS A 185 -16.27 -3.69 -11.46
C HIS A 185 -16.20 -3.52 -9.93
N TYR A 186 -17.12 -4.13 -9.18
CA TYR A 186 -17.08 -4.16 -7.73
C TYR A 186 -15.93 -5.03 -7.22
N ALA A 187 -15.68 -6.17 -7.87
CA ALA A 187 -14.59 -7.07 -7.51
C ALA A 187 -13.21 -6.41 -7.66
N ILE A 188 -12.96 -5.77 -8.81
CA ILE A 188 -11.69 -5.06 -9.06
C ILE A 188 -11.52 -3.89 -8.08
N LEU A 189 -12.61 -3.14 -7.83
CA LEU A 189 -12.58 -2.07 -6.83
C LEU A 189 -12.26 -2.62 -5.44
N GLY A 190 -12.84 -3.78 -5.08
CA GLY A 190 -12.55 -4.50 -3.84
C GLY A 190 -11.08 -4.87 -3.69
N VAL A 191 -10.47 -5.42 -4.75
CA VAL A 191 -9.02 -5.72 -4.76
C VAL A 191 -8.19 -4.46 -4.50
N LEU A 192 -8.48 -3.36 -5.22
CA LEU A 192 -7.72 -2.11 -5.07
C LEU A 192 -7.87 -1.49 -3.68
N ILE A 193 -9.08 -1.52 -3.12
CA ILE A 193 -9.34 -1.05 -1.75
C ILE A 193 -8.63 -1.96 -0.73
N GLY A 194 -8.70 -3.28 -0.92
CA GLY A 194 -8.00 -4.26 -0.08
C GLY A 194 -6.50 -4.02 -0.04
N LEU A 195 -5.87 -3.72 -1.18
CA LEU A 195 -4.45 -3.36 -1.27
C LEU A 195 -4.15 -2.05 -0.53
N ALA A 196 -4.99 -1.01 -0.68
CA ALA A 196 -4.79 0.26 0.04
C ALA A 196 -4.90 0.09 1.56
N ILE A 197 -5.87 -0.69 2.04
CA ILE A 197 -6.05 -0.99 3.47
C ILE A 197 -4.88 -1.85 3.99
N ALA A 198 -4.38 -2.78 3.17
CA ALA A 198 -3.26 -3.64 3.54
C ALA A 198 -1.91 -2.90 3.63
N VAL A 199 -1.81 -1.66 3.14
CA VAL A 199 -0.68 -0.76 3.41
C VAL A 199 -0.88 0.00 4.72
N LYS A 200 -2.07 0.60 4.92
CA LYS A 200 -2.39 1.41 6.12
C LYS A 200 -3.90 1.44 6.33
N LEU A 201 -4.37 1.21 7.55
CA LEU A 201 -5.80 1.06 7.86
C LEU A 201 -6.66 2.26 7.47
N ASN A 202 -6.11 3.48 7.45
CA ASN A 202 -6.84 4.66 6.99
C ASN A 202 -7.30 4.57 5.52
N GLY A 203 -6.74 3.64 4.72
CA GLY A 203 -7.26 3.27 3.40
C GLY A 203 -8.72 2.81 3.41
N ALA A 204 -9.27 2.44 4.58
CA ALA A 204 -10.68 2.08 4.76
C ALA A 204 -11.65 3.20 4.33
N ILE A 205 -11.22 4.46 4.31
CA ILE A 205 -12.02 5.58 3.76
C ILE A 205 -12.50 5.29 2.32
N LEU A 206 -11.75 4.50 1.57
CA LEU A 206 -12.10 4.12 0.21
C LEU A 206 -13.35 3.21 0.11
N LEU A 207 -13.83 2.65 1.23
CA LEU A 207 -15.11 1.93 1.25
C LEU A 207 -16.27 2.82 0.79
N LEU A 208 -16.16 4.13 0.94
CA LEU A 208 -17.11 5.10 0.39
C LEU A 208 -17.23 5.01 -1.14
N LEU A 209 -16.19 4.55 -1.85
CA LEU A 209 -16.25 4.34 -3.30
C LEU A 209 -17.24 3.25 -3.70
N PHE A 210 -17.46 2.24 -2.85
CA PHE A 210 -18.52 1.25 -3.08
C PHE A 210 -19.90 1.88 -3.03
N VAL A 211 -20.14 2.75 -2.03
CA VAL A 211 -21.41 3.47 -1.88
C VAL A 211 -21.64 4.37 -3.09
N MET A 212 -20.63 5.11 -3.53
CA MET A 212 -20.70 5.97 -4.71
C MET A 212 -20.95 5.17 -5.98
N LEU A 213 -20.21 4.10 -6.21
CA LEU A 213 -20.38 3.24 -7.40
C LEU A 213 -21.77 2.61 -7.42
N TRP A 214 -22.24 2.11 -6.28
CA TRP A 214 -23.58 1.53 -6.15
C TRP A 214 -24.68 2.58 -6.35
N GLY A 215 -24.52 3.77 -5.79
CA GLY A 215 -25.45 4.88 -6.00
C GLY A 215 -25.64 5.24 -7.48
N VAL A 216 -24.51 5.29 -8.23
CA VAL A 216 -24.56 5.53 -9.68
C VAL A 216 -25.21 4.34 -10.41
N ASP A 217 -24.84 3.11 -10.07
CA ASP A 217 -25.41 1.88 -10.67
C ASP A 217 -26.94 1.79 -10.45
N GLN A 218 -27.41 2.22 -9.29
CA GLN A 218 -28.82 2.10 -8.89
C GLN A 218 -29.61 3.40 -8.97
N TRP A 219 -29.05 4.46 -9.56
CA TRP A 219 -29.66 5.80 -9.58
C TRP A 219 -31.14 5.84 -10.02
N GLN A 220 -31.48 5.08 -11.06
CA GLN A 220 -32.87 5.04 -11.56
C GLN A 220 -33.82 4.31 -10.60
N ASN A 221 -33.35 3.22 -9.97
CA ASN A 221 -34.14 2.48 -8.98
C ASN A 221 -34.35 3.29 -7.70
N ILE A 222 -33.33 4.10 -7.31
CA ILE A 222 -33.41 5.02 -6.16
C ILE A 222 -34.50 6.07 -6.44
N LYS A 223 -34.44 6.74 -7.60
CA LYS A 223 -35.44 7.74 -7.99
C LYS A 223 -36.87 7.19 -8.03
N GLN A 224 -37.03 5.93 -8.41
CA GLN A 224 -38.33 5.26 -8.52
C GLN A 224 -38.73 4.51 -7.24
N LEU A 225 -37.98 4.64 -6.15
CA LEU A 225 -38.21 3.98 -4.85
C LEU A 225 -38.44 2.47 -4.96
N LYS A 226 -37.72 1.79 -5.88
CA LYS A 226 -37.85 0.35 -6.13
C LYS A 226 -37.07 -0.45 -5.10
N TRP A 227 -37.51 -0.47 -3.85
CA TRP A 227 -36.79 -1.06 -2.71
C TRP A 227 -36.35 -2.51 -2.93
N LEU A 228 -37.25 -3.36 -3.47
CA LEU A 228 -36.89 -4.75 -3.73
C LEU A 228 -35.75 -4.92 -4.75
N ALA A 229 -35.72 -4.09 -5.79
CA ALA A 229 -34.66 -4.09 -6.79
C ALA A 229 -33.33 -3.62 -6.17
N LEU A 230 -33.37 -2.59 -5.31
CA LEU A 230 -32.22 -2.09 -4.57
C LEU A 230 -31.64 -3.16 -3.64
N LEU A 231 -32.49 -3.83 -2.86
CA LEU A 231 -32.06 -4.90 -1.95
C LEU A 231 -31.46 -6.09 -2.70
N LYS A 232 -32.12 -6.55 -3.78
CA LYS A 232 -31.58 -7.63 -4.64
C LYS A 232 -30.21 -7.26 -5.23
N ARG A 233 -30.05 -6.01 -5.67
CA ARG A 233 -28.77 -5.56 -6.23
C ARG A 233 -27.69 -5.47 -5.15
N LEU A 234 -28.03 -4.96 -3.97
CA LEU A 234 -27.12 -4.87 -2.82
C LEU A 234 -26.64 -6.26 -2.41
N ALA A 235 -27.55 -7.25 -2.33
CA ALA A 235 -27.21 -8.62 -1.95
C ALA A 235 -26.16 -9.29 -2.84
N VAL A 236 -26.02 -8.86 -4.09
CA VAL A 236 -25.00 -9.41 -5.02
C VAL A 236 -23.77 -8.51 -5.16
N THR A 237 -23.94 -7.18 -5.06
CA THR A 237 -22.82 -6.24 -5.24
C THR A 237 -21.95 -6.15 -4.00
N VAL A 238 -22.51 -6.25 -2.79
CA VAL A 238 -21.72 -6.25 -1.54
C VAL A 238 -20.78 -7.44 -1.48
N PRO A 239 -21.22 -8.69 -1.64
CA PRO A 239 -20.27 -9.81 -1.69
C PRO A 239 -19.26 -9.69 -2.83
N ALA A 240 -19.69 -9.22 -4.02
CA ALA A 240 -18.80 -9.04 -5.18
C ALA A 240 -17.65 -8.06 -4.90
N GLY A 241 -17.85 -7.07 -4.04
CA GLY A 241 -16.80 -6.12 -3.65
C GLY A 241 -16.04 -6.56 -2.39
N VAL A 242 -16.78 -6.98 -1.36
CA VAL A 242 -16.20 -7.28 -0.04
C VAL A 242 -15.38 -8.56 -0.05
N VAL A 243 -15.82 -9.62 -0.74
CA VAL A 243 -15.07 -10.88 -0.77
C VAL A 243 -13.67 -10.71 -1.37
N PRO A 244 -13.46 -10.10 -2.55
CA PRO A 244 -12.12 -9.85 -3.07
C PRO A 244 -11.27 -8.93 -2.17
N LEU A 245 -11.88 -7.93 -1.52
CA LEU A 245 -11.19 -7.07 -0.56
C LEU A 245 -10.64 -7.90 0.61
N LEU A 246 -11.47 -8.73 1.23
CA LEU A 246 -11.08 -9.57 2.36
C LEU A 246 -10.04 -10.62 1.95
N LEU A 247 -10.18 -11.23 0.77
CA LEU A 247 -9.20 -12.18 0.24
C LEU A 247 -7.82 -11.54 0.07
N VAL A 248 -7.76 -10.32 -0.45
CA VAL A 248 -6.51 -9.57 -0.57
C VAL A 248 -5.94 -9.24 0.79
N PHE A 249 -6.74 -8.65 1.68
CA PHE A 249 -6.29 -8.22 3.00
C PHE A 249 -5.78 -9.40 3.84
N PHE A 250 -6.58 -10.44 4.00
CA PHE A 250 -6.18 -11.63 4.74
C PHE A 250 -5.10 -12.46 4.04
N GLY A 251 -5.09 -12.48 2.71
CA GLY A 251 -4.02 -13.13 1.95
C GLY A 251 -2.64 -12.51 2.19
N ILE A 252 -2.59 -11.19 2.28
CA ILE A 252 -1.35 -10.46 2.62
C ILE A 252 -0.91 -10.77 4.06
N PHE A 253 -1.83 -10.79 5.02
CA PHE A 253 -1.53 -11.20 6.39
C PHE A 253 -1.13 -12.68 6.48
N TYR A 254 -1.73 -13.55 5.67
CA TYR A 254 -1.33 -14.96 5.61
C TYR A 254 0.13 -15.13 5.19
N ILE A 255 0.55 -14.37 4.16
CA ILE A 255 1.95 -14.37 3.72
C ILE A 255 2.85 -13.80 4.81
N HIS A 256 2.47 -12.67 5.43
CA HIS A 256 3.24 -12.04 6.50
C HIS A 256 3.49 -12.99 7.68
N ILE A 257 2.43 -13.63 8.18
CA ILE A 257 2.50 -14.59 9.30
C ILE A 257 3.33 -15.81 8.92
N GLY A 258 3.11 -16.32 7.69
CA GLY A 258 3.85 -17.48 7.18
C GLY A 258 5.35 -17.23 7.02
N MET A 259 5.76 -16.00 6.68
CA MET A 259 7.16 -15.63 6.54
C MET A 259 7.90 -15.49 7.88
N GLY A 260 7.20 -15.24 8.98
CA GLY A 260 7.81 -15.12 10.31
C GLY A 260 8.15 -16.49 10.90
N THR A 261 9.30 -17.02 10.53
CA THR A 261 9.76 -18.38 10.89
C THR A 261 10.73 -18.44 12.07
N GLU A 262 11.23 -17.28 12.50
CA GLU A 262 12.23 -17.18 13.57
C GLU A 262 11.88 -16.08 14.57
N VAL A 263 12.24 -16.29 15.85
CA VAL A 263 12.15 -15.30 16.93
C VAL A 263 13.57 -14.94 17.38
N VAL A 264 13.94 -13.66 17.24
CA VAL A 264 15.26 -13.16 17.60
C VAL A 264 15.21 -12.47 18.97
N ASN A 265 16.22 -12.70 19.82
CA ASN A 265 16.40 -12.07 21.14
C ASN A 265 15.16 -12.15 22.07
N ASN A 266 14.41 -13.26 22.02
CA ASN A 266 13.19 -13.45 22.78
C ASN A 266 12.10 -12.37 22.54
N ARG A 267 12.16 -11.64 21.43
CA ARG A 267 11.15 -10.66 21.04
C ARG A 267 9.88 -11.35 20.56
N THR A 268 8.97 -11.61 21.48
CA THR A 268 7.74 -12.34 21.20
C THR A 268 6.55 -11.44 20.86
N TYR A 269 6.66 -10.11 21.00
CA TYR A 269 5.56 -9.15 20.80
C TYR A 269 4.29 -9.52 21.55
N LYS A 270 4.41 -10.16 22.71
CA LYS A 270 3.30 -10.75 23.47
C LYS A 270 2.49 -11.81 22.67
N ALA A 271 3.12 -12.45 21.68
CA ALA A 271 2.52 -13.56 20.95
C ALA A 271 2.12 -14.68 21.91
N SER A 272 1.01 -15.35 21.62
CA SER A 272 0.55 -16.48 22.45
C SER A 272 1.55 -17.64 22.39
N PRO A 273 1.64 -18.44 23.46
CA PRO A 273 2.46 -19.65 23.43
C PRO A 273 2.09 -20.61 22.30
N GLU A 274 0.82 -20.60 21.89
CA GLU A 274 0.32 -21.40 20.77
C GLU A 274 0.93 -20.92 19.45
N TYR A 275 0.96 -19.61 19.18
CA TYR A 275 1.59 -19.06 17.95
C TYR A 275 3.10 -19.33 17.94
N LEU A 276 3.78 -19.12 19.05
CA LEU A 276 5.21 -19.41 19.19
C LEU A 276 5.54 -20.89 18.95
N ASN A 277 4.62 -21.81 19.32
CA ASN A 277 4.78 -23.23 19.04
C ASN A 277 4.73 -23.56 17.55
N TYR A 278 3.85 -22.88 16.76
CA TYR A 278 3.85 -23.03 15.30
C TYR A 278 5.17 -22.54 14.68
N ILE A 279 5.72 -21.44 15.16
CA ILE A 279 7.04 -20.94 14.70
C ILE A 279 8.14 -21.97 14.99
N ARG A 280 8.20 -22.49 16.22
CA ARG A 280 9.20 -23.51 16.61
C ARG A 280 9.11 -24.80 15.80
N LYS A 281 7.91 -25.18 15.37
CA LYS A 281 7.67 -26.37 14.55
C LYS A 281 7.91 -26.13 13.06
N GLY A 282 8.10 -24.89 12.61
CA GLY A 282 8.19 -24.55 11.19
C GLY A 282 6.85 -24.64 10.44
N GLU A 283 5.71 -24.62 11.16
CA GLU A 283 4.36 -24.79 10.61
C GLU A 283 3.64 -23.44 10.39
N THR A 284 4.39 -22.36 10.10
CA THR A 284 3.87 -20.98 10.04
C THR A 284 2.90 -20.73 8.88
N PHE A 285 3.01 -21.49 7.77
CA PHE A 285 2.06 -21.43 6.65
C PHE A 285 0.81 -22.31 6.81
N SER A 286 0.55 -22.85 8.01
CA SER A 286 -0.70 -23.60 8.23
C SER A 286 -1.90 -22.66 8.47
N PRO A 287 -3.14 -23.07 8.10
CA PRO A 287 -4.33 -22.28 8.39
C PRO A 287 -4.52 -22.01 9.90
N SER A 288 -4.15 -22.97 10.76
CA SER A 288 -4.21 -22.82 12.22
C SER A 288 -3.23 -21.76 12.71
N ALA A 289 -1.98 -21.79 12.26
CA ALA A 289 -0.98 -20.75 12.58
C ALA A 289 -1.46 -19.37 12.13
N PHE A 290 -2.06 -19.27 10.94
CA PHE A 290 -2.65 -18.03 10.46
C PHE A 290 -3.73 -17.49 11.39
N MET A 291 -4.68 -18.32 11.80
CA MET A 291 -5.78 -17.90 12.68
C MET A 291 -5.28 -17.38 14.04
N VAL A 292 -4.32 -18.09 14.63
CA VAL A 292 -3.72 -17.70 15.92
C VAL A 292 -2.84 -16.45 15.75
N GLY A 293 -1.96 -16.43 14.76
CA GLY A 293 -1.08 -15.30 14.46
C GLY A 293 -1.87 -14.03 14.10
N MET A 294 -2.98 -14.16 13.35
CA MET A 294 -3.86 -13.04 13.03
C MET A 294 -4.54 -12.46 14.26
N LYS A 295 -5.01 -13.32 15.20
CA LYS A 295 -5.58 -12.89 16.47
C LYS A 295 -4.55 -12.13 17.32
N ASP A 296 -3.33 -12.62 17.38
CA ASP A 296 -2.24 -11.99 18.14
C ASP A 296 -1.82 -10.66 17.51
N ASN A 297 -1.71 -10.59 16.16
CA ASN A 297 -1.46 -9.35 15.45
C ASN A 297 -2.55 -8.30 15.66
N TRP A 298 -3.83 -8.73 15.62
CA TRP A 298 -4.95 -7.82 15.84
C TRP A 298 -4.96 -7.25 17.25
N ARG A 299 -4.68 -8.10 18.25
CA ARG A 299 -4.52 -7.67 19.64
C ARG A 299 -3.38 -6.62 19.75
N TYR A 300 -2.24 -6.90 19.13
CA TYR A 300 -1.11 -5.95 19.11
C TYR A 300 -1.50 -4.60 18.49
N ILE A 301 -2.19 -4.61 17.35
CA ILE A 301 -2.69 -3.38 16.69
C ILE A 301 -3.64 -2.60 17.60
N SER A 302 -4.56 -3.29 18.29
CA SER A 302 -5.53 -2.65 19.20
C SER A 302 -4.85 -2.05 20.42
N GLU A 303 -3.94 -2.79 21.06
CA GLU A 303 -3.17 -2.31 22.21
C GLU A 303 -2.30 -1.10 21.83
N TYR A 304 -1.72 -1.09 20.63
CA TYR A 304 -0.93 0.05 20.15
C TYR A 304 -1.81 1.29 19.93
N ALA A 305 -3.02 1.12 19.41
CA ALA A 305 -3.96 2.22 19.19
C ALA A 305 -4.42 2.86 20.52
N ASP A 306 -4.48 2.07 21.60
CA ASP A 306 -4.81 2.53 22.95
C ASP A 306 -3.66 3.26 23.67
N GLY A 307 -2.53 3.46 22.99
CA GLY A 307 -1.39 4.23 23.51
C GLY A 307 -0.52 3.45 24.50
N VAL A 308 -0.53 2.12 24.47
CA VAL A 308 0.39 1.31 25.28
C VAL A 308 1.84 1.56 24.79
N PRO A 309 2.74 2.08 25.65
CA PRO A 309 4.12 2.34 25.25
C PRO A 309 4.77 1.05 24.73
N ARG A 310 5.50 1.14 23.63
CA ARG A 310 6.42 0.07 23.24
C ARG A 310 7.41 -0.11 24.39
N LEU A 311 7.50 -1.29 24.93
CA LEU A 311 8.41 -1.63 26.06
C LEU A 311 9.90 -1.43 25.71
N ASP A 312 10.22 -1.06 24.50
CA ASP A 312 11.55 -0.99 23.91
C ASP A 312 12.13 0.43 23.80
N VAL A 313 11.45 1.43 24.33
CA VAL A 313 11.84 2.86 24.24
C VAL A 313 12.23 3.43 25.63
N CYS A 314 12.60 2.54 26.56
CA CYS A 314 13.21 2.95 27.83
C CYS A 314 14.69 2.57 27.84
#